data_5e53b7bbeca2669328131254b071340b
#
_entry.id   5e53b7bbeca2669328131254b071340b
#
_cell.length_a   1.000
_cell.length_b   1.000
_cell.length_c   1.000
_cell.angle_alpha   90.00
_cell.angle_beta   90.00
_cell.angle_gamma   90.00
#
_symmetry.space_group_name_H-M   'P 1'
#
loop_
_entity.id
_entity.type
_entity.pdbx_description
1 polymer ?
#
loop_
_entity_poly.entity_id
_entity_poly.type
_entity_poly.pdbx_seq_one_letter_code
_entity_poly.pdbx_strand_id
1 'polypeptide(L)'
;MVVGAVAYFMGFNPLALREGGGTSGQKAALDSPQEKEKVAFVSAVPAQTEDAWSRVFKAGGAQYKDPSLVLFRDAVSSACGMASSQMGPFYCPADKKVYLDLSFFDELEAKYKAAGDFAQAYVIAHEIGHRVQNLLGTLGKINELKSRVKSQVEQNALQVRSSCRPTAMRASGCTTRC
;
A
#
# COMPACT_ATOMS: atom_id res chain seq x y z
N MET A 1 14.75 -15.66 16.57
CA MET A 1 14.24 -16.79 15.76
C MET A 1 12.71 -16.98 15.84
N VAL A 2 11.99 -16.37 16.77
CA VAL A 2 10.54 -16.57 16.96
C VAL A 2 9.69 -15.76 15.97
N VAL A 3 10.15 -14.60 15.50
CA VAL A 3 9.42 -13.72 14.59
C VAL A 3 9.25 -14.32 13.18
N GLY A 4 10.23 -15.10 12.71
CA GLY A 4 10.14 -15.77 11.40
C GLY A 4 9.10 -16.88 11.34
N ALA A 5 8.83 -17.55 12.46
CA ALA A 5 7.88 -18.65 12.53
C ALA A 5 6.43 -18.17 12.53
N VAL A 6 6.13 -17.03 13.14
CA VAL A 6 4.77 -16.44 13.18
C VAL A 6 4.36 -15.94 11.81
N ALA A 7 5.28 -15.32 11.07
CA ALA A 7 5.01 -14.84 9.71
C ALA A 7 4.74 -16.00 8.72
N TYR A 8 5.41 -17.15 8.89
CA TYR A 8 5.19 -18.32 8.06
C TYR A 8 3.83 -18.99 8.30
N PHE A 9 3.34 -18.97 9.55
CA PHE A 9 2.05 -19.58 9.91
C PHE A 9 0.83 -18.78 9.39
N MET A 10 1.02 -17.48 9.10
CA MET A 10 -0.02 -16.60 8.55
C MET A 10 0.00 -16.52 7.01
N GLY A 11 0.72 -17.37 6.31
CA GLY A 11 0.80 -17.37 4.85
C GLY A 11 1.64 -16.21 4.28
N PHE A 12 2.23 -15.40 5.13
CA PHE A 12 3.13 -14.33 4.73
C PHE A 12 4.52 -14.92 4.44
N ASN A 13 4.97 -14.86 3.20
CA ASN A 13 6.31 -15.33 2.84
C ASN A 13 7.35 -14.26 3.21
N PRO A 14 8.09 -14.40 4.33
CA PRO A 14 9.10 -13.43 4.73
C PRO A 14 10.28 -13.35 3.74
N LEU A 15 10.40 -14.32 2.82
CA LEU A 15 11.40 -14.30 1.74
C LEU A 15 11.01 -13.34 0.61
N ALA A 16 9.73 -13.01 0.44
CA ALA A 16 9.29 -12.00 -0.54
C ALA A 16 9.75 -10.57 -0.17
N LEU A 17 10.05 -10.32 1.11
CA LEU A 17 10.69 -9.09 1.59
C LEU A 17 12.18 -8.99 1.17
N ARG A 18 12.76 -10.07 0.62
CA ARG A 18 14.20 -10.18 0.36
C ARG A 18 14.62 -9.83 -1.07
N GLU A 19 13.69 -9.70 -2.01
CA GLU A 19 14.01 -9.51 -3.42
C GLU A 19 13.84 -8.08 -3.97
N GLY A 20 13.49 -7.12 -3.14
CA GLY A 20 13.65 -5.72 -3.48
C GLY A 20 15.12 -5.33 -3.35
N GLY A 21 15.86 -5.21 -4.48
CA GLY A 21 17.29 -4.94 -4.54
C GLY A 21 17.73 -3.70 -3.74
N GLY A 22 17.74 -3.81 -2.43
CA GLY A 22 18.25 -2.81 -1.51
C GLY A 22 19.76 -2.89 -1.44
N THR A 23 20.43 -1.75 -1.56
CA THR A 23 21.84 -1.59 -1.27
C THR A 23 22.15 -2.07 0.16
N SER A 24 23.38 -2.52 0.43
CA SER A 24 23.81 -3.05 1.73
C SER A 24 23.52 -2.11 2.93
N GLY A 25 23.45 -0.80 2.72
CA GLY A 25 23.10 0.20 3.73
C GLY A 25 21.63 0.17 4.16
N GLN A 26 20.70 -0.10 3.24
CA GLN A 26 19.27 -0.22 3.54
C GLN A 26 18.94 -1.43 4.43
N LYS A 27 19.66 -2.54 4.23
CA LYS A 27 19.47 -3.75 5.01
C LYS A 27 19.91 -3.58 6.48
N ALA A 28 21.01 -2.88 6.71
CA ALA A 28 21.51 -2.59 8.05
C ALA A 28 20.57 -1.63 8.84
N ALA A 29 19.93 -0.68 8.16
CA ALA A 29 18.97 0.24 8.76
C ALA A 29 17.70 -0.45 9.27
N LEU A 30 17.24 -1.53 8.58
CA LEU A 30 16.03 -2.28 8.93
C LEU A 30 16.24 -3.29 10.08
N ASP A 31 17.46 -3.45 10.58
CA ASP A 31 17.80 -4.44 11.61
C ASP A 31 17.73 -3.90 13.06
N SER A 32 17.52 -2.61 13.26
CA SER A 32 17.36 -2.05 14.60
C SER A 32 16.08 -2.57 15.30
N PRO A 33 16.04 -2.63 16.65
CA PRO A 33 14.83 -3.05 17.37
C PRO A 33 13.60 -2.20 17.03
N GLN A 34 13.76 -0.88 16.92
CA GLN A 34 12.68 0.06 16.57
C GLN A 34 12.15 -0.19 15.15
N GLU A 35 13.05 -0.45 14.21
CA GLU A 35 12.66 -0.77 12.83
C GLU A 35 11.91 -2.11 12.76
N LYS A 36 12.32 -3.09 13.53
CA LYS A 36 11.62 -4.39 13.59
C LYS A 36 10.20 -4.26 14.12
N GLU A 37 9.98 -3.38 15.10
CA GLU A 37 8.64 -3.08 15.60
C GLU A 37 7.78 -2.40 14.54
N LYS A 38 8.32 -1.39 13.84
CA LYS A 38 7.64 -0.73 12.71
C LYS A 38 7.34 -1.71 11.58
N VAL A 39 8.29 -2.52 11.19
CA VAL A 39 8.09 -3.57 10.17
C VAL A 39 7.01 -4.56 10.59
N ALA A 40 6.97 -4.96 11.86
CA ALA A 40 5.94 -5.86 12.37
C ALA A 40 4.55 -5.21 12.29
N PHE A 41 4.42 -3.94 12.71
CA PHE A 41 3.18 -3.18 12.63
C PHE A 41 2.71 -3.03 11.17
N VAL A 42 3.58 -2.53 10.31
CA VAL A 42 3.28 -2.28 8.88
C VAL A 42 2.91 -3.57 8.15
N SER A 43 3.45 -4.71 8.56
CA SER A 43 3.13 -6.03 8.00
C SER A 43 1.82 -6.61 8.53
N ALA A 44 1.38 -6.22 9.73
CA ALA A 44 0.14 -6.71 10.32
C ALA A 44 -1.11 -6.11 9.66
N VAL A 45 -1.05 -4.85 9.20
CA VAL A 45 -2.19 -4.16 8.59
C VAL A 45 -2.65 -4.83 7.28
N PRO A 46 -1.77 -5.16 6.32
CA PRO A 46 -2.15 -5.94 5.13
C PRO A 46 -2.82 -7.26 5.47
N ALA A 47 -2.28 -8.03 6.42
CA ALA A 47 -2.84 -9.31 6.82
C ALA A 47 -4.30 -9.20 7.33
N GLN A 48 -4.61 -8.16 8.12
CA GLN A 48 -5.98 -7.90 8.58
C GLN A 48 -6.92 -7.49 7.44
N THR A 49 -6.42 -6.75 6.46
CA THR A 49 -7.22 -6.34 5.30
C THR A 49 -7.42 -7.48 4.31
N GLU A 50 -6.48 -8.42 4.21
CA GLU A 50 -6.56 -9.60 3.35
C GLU A 50 -7.79 -10.46 3.67
N ASP A 51 -8.01 -10.78 4.92
CA ASP A 51 -9.19 -11.55 5.36
C ASP A 51 -10.50 -10.85 4.98
N ALA A 52 -10.55 -9.53 5.14
CA ALA A 52 -11.72 -8.75 4.79
C ALA A 52 -11.99 -8.76 3.28
N TRP A 53 -10.97 -8.48 2.47
CA TRP A 53 -11.10 -8.45 1.02
C TRP A 53 -11.31 -9.84 0.43
N SER A 54 -10.69 -10.88 0.97
CA SER A 54 -10.91 -12.27 0.55
C SER A 54 -12.39 -12.67 0.71
N ARG A 55 -13.02 -12.28 1.83
CA ARG A 55 -14.46 -12.50 2.04
C ARG A 55 -15.32 -11.73 1.03
N VAL A 56 -15.01 -10.45 0.79
CA VAL A 56 -15.76 -9.61 -0.15
C VAL A 56 -15.66 -10.15 -1.59
N PHE A 57 -14.47 -10.50 -2.04
CA PHE A 57 -14.25 -11.04 -3.38
C PHE A 57 -14.91 -12.40 -3.56
N LYS A 58 -14.80 -13.28 -2.56
CA LYS A 58 -15.45 -14.59 -2.56
C LYS A 58 -16.98 -14.48 -2.64
N ALA A 59 -17.58 -13.55 -1.91
CA ALA A 59 -19.00 -13.27 -1.98
C ALA A 59 -19.44 -12.77 -3.37
N GLY A 60 -18.56 -12.06 -4.09
CA GLY A 60 -18.75 -11.62 -5.46
C GLY A 60 -18.38 -12.66 -6.54
N GLY A 61 -18.04 -13.90 -6.16
CA GLY A 61 -17.63 -14.95 -7.09
C GLY A 61 -16.22 -14.79 -7.68
N ALA A 62 -15.40 -13.96 -7.06
CA ALA A 62 -14.03 -13.69 -7.50
C ALA A 62 -12.99 -14.08 -6.43
N GLN A 63 -11.71 -14.08 -6.80
CA GLN A 63 -10.61 -14.32 -5.88
C GLN A 63 -9.83 -13.04 -5.65
N TYR A 64 -9.62 -12.69 -4.37
CA TYR A 64 -8.68 -11.65 -4.00
C TYR A 64 -7.24 -12.13 -4.20
N LYS A 65 -6.40 -11.25 -4.71
CA LYS A 65 -4.95 -11.48 -4.85
C LYS A 65 -4.21 -10.33 -4.18
N ASP A 66 -3.52 -10.65 -3.11
CA ASP A 66 -2.80 -9.67 -2.32
C ASP A 66 -1.70 -8.96 -3.13
N PRO A 67 -1.41 -7.71 -2.82
CA PRO A 67 -0.20 -7.07 -3.29
C PRO A 67 1.00 -7.59 -2.52
N SER A 68 2.16 -7.69 -3.17
CA SER A 68 3.43 -7.82 -2.44
C SER A 68 3.79 -6.48 -1.81
N LEU A 69 4.34 -6.53 -0.60
CA LEU A 69 4.77 -5.35 0.15
C LEU A 69 6.28 -5.14 -0.02
N VAL A 70 6.68 -3.92 -0.32
CA VAL A 70 8.09 -3.50 -0.39
C VAL A 70 8.30 -2.35 0.59
N LEU A 71 9.13 -2.58 1.59
CA LEU A 71 9.55 -1.56 2.55
C LEU A 71 10.86 -0.94 2.09
N PHE A 72 10.94 0.38 2.13
CA PHE A 72 12.15 1.09 1.73
C PHE A 72 12.35 2.37 2.57
N ARG A 73 13.55 2.96 2.46
CA ARG A 73 13.88 4.31 2.92
C ARG A 73 14.53 5.07 1.79
N ASP A 74 14.27 6.36 1.74
CA ASP A 74 14.85 7.35 0.83
C ASP A 74 14.45 7.17 -0.63
N ALA A 75 14.83 6.09 -1.28
CA ALA A 75 14.52 5.86 -2.69
C ALA A 75 14.36 4.37 -3.01
N VAL A 76 13.50 4.09 -3.98
CA VAL A 76 13.26 2.73 -4.49
C VAL A 76 12.99 2.75 -5.99
N SER A 77 13.45 1.73 -6.69
CA SER A 77 13.10 1.48 -8.09
C SER A 77 11.90 0.53 -8.15
N SER A 78 10.88 0.91 -8.91
CA SER A 78 9.69 0.10 -9.18
C SER A 78 9.44 -0.04 -10.68
N ALA A 79 8.54 -0.92 -11.08
CA ALA A 79 8.10 -1.00 -12.48
C ALA A 79 7.33 0.26 -12.95
N CYS A 80 6.92 1.13 -12.02
CA CYS A 80 6.29 2.43 -12.32
C CYS A 80 7.29 3.59 -12.36
N GLY A 81 8.60 3.33 -12.16
CA GLY A 81 9.67 4.31 -12.15
C GLY A 81 10.38 4.41 -10.80
N MET A 82 11.31 5.36 -10.73
CA MET A 82 12.00 5.69 -9.47
C MET A 82 11.06 6.49 -8.57
N ALA A 83 11.01 6.11 -7.30
CA ALA A 83 10.32 6.85 -6.26
C ALA A 83 11.28 7.28 -5.17
N SER A 84 11.06 8.46 -4.60
CA SER A 84 11.80 9.00 -3.46
C SER A 84 10.86 9.20 -2.27
N SER A 85 11.42 9.43 -1.09
CA SER A 85 10.67 9.71 0.15
C SER A 85 9.65 10.85 0.02
N GLN A 86 9.87 11.80 -0.88
CA GLN A 86 8.94 12.90 -1.14
C GLN A 86 7.60 12.44 -1.76
N MET A 87 7.57 11.26 -2.40
CA MET A 87 6.35 10.71 -3.00
C MET A 87 5.45 10.01 -1.98
N GLY A 88 6.01 9.63 -0.82
CA GLY A 88 5.31 8.83 0.18
C GLY A 88 5.01 7.39 -0.26
N PRO A 89 4.19 6.66 0.50
CA PRO A 89 3.69 5.33 0.12
C PRO A 89 2.90 5.35 -1.18
N PHE A 90 3.01 4.28 -1.98
CA PHE A 90 2.27 4.17 -3.24
C PHE A 90 2.05 2.72 -3.68
N TYR A 91 0.99 2.51 -4.45
CA TYR A 91 0.75 1.26 -5.17
C TYR A 91 1.21 1.39 -6.62
N CYS A 92 2.03 0.45 -7.09
CA CYS A 92 2.41 0.34 -8.50
C CYS A 92 1.57 -0.73 -9.21
N PRO A 93 0.70 -0.35 -10.17
CA PRO A 93 -0.12 -1.31 -10.90
C PRO A 93 0.67 -2.20 -11.86
N ALA A 94 1.85 -1.79 -12.32
CA ALA A 94 2.65 -2.53 -13.27
C ALA A 94 3.25 -3.81 -12.67
N ASP A 95 3.75 -3.75 -11.44
CA ASP A 95 4.29 -4.91 -10.71
C ASP A 95 3.36 -5.42 -9.60
N LYS A 96 2.23 -4.73 -9.36
CA LYS A 96 1.20 -5.10 -8.37
C LYS A 96 1.72 -5.09 -6.95
N LYS A 97 2.66 -4.21 -6.64
CA LYS A 97 3.28 -4.06 -5.33
C LYS A 97 2.83 -2.77 -4.65
N VAL A 98 2.76 -2.82 -3.32
CA VAL A 98 2.63 -1.65 -2.46
C VAL A 98 4.01 -1.31 -1.92
N TYR A 99 4.43 -0.08 -2.11
CA TYR A 99 5.71 0.47 -1.68
C TYR A 99 5.47 1.38 -0.49
N LEU A 100 6.12 1.11 0.63
CA LEU A 100 5.96 1.84 1.88
C LEU A 100 7.31 2.41 2.32
N ASP A 101 7.39 3.73 2.32
CA ASP A 101 8.56 4.44 2.83
C ASP A 101 8.47 4.58 4.35
N LEU A 102 9.41 3.97 5.07
CA LEU A 102 9.47 4.05 6.52
C LEU A 102 9.83 5.46 7.00
N SER A 103 10.55 6.26 6.20
CA SER A 103 10.84 7.66 6.52
C SER A 103 9.58 8.51 6.54
N PHE A 104 8.62 8.24 5.65
CA PHE A 104 7.31 8.89 5.65
C PHE A 104 6.54 8.64 6.96
N PHE A 105 6.60 7.42 7.47
CA PHE A 105 5.93 7.08 8.74
C PHE A 105 6.61 7.76 9.93
N ASP A 106 7.93 7.92 9.92
CA ASP A 106 8.65 8.69 10.94
C ASP A 106 8.20 10.16 10.95
N GLU A 107 8.06 10.77 9.78
CA GLU A 107 7.55 12.14 9.65
C GLU A 107 6.08 12.26 10.09
N LEU A 108 5.26 11.28 9.76
CA LEU A 108 3.85 11.25 10.14
C LEU A 108 3.71 11.21 11.67
N GLU A 109 4.49 10.36 12.33
CA GLU A 109 4.54 10.25 13.79
C GLU A 109 5.02 11.56 14.44
N ALA A 110 6.10 12.14 13.93
CA ALA A 110 6.65 13.39 14.45
C ALA A 110 5.67 14.57 14.35
N LYS A 111 4.91 14.67 13.27
CA LYS A 111 3.95 15.76 13.03
C LYS A 111 2.64 15.60 13.79
N TYR A 112 2.15 14.37 13.94
CA TYR A 112 0.78 14.12 14.39
C TYR A 112 0.66 13.34 15.70
N LYS A 113 1.70 13.22 16.47
CA LYS A 113 1.91 12.59 17.81
C LYS A 113 0.77 11.75 18.45
N ALA A 114 -0.48 12.02 18.11
CA ALA A 114 -1.67 11.36 18.69
C ALA A 114 -2.38 10.40 17.72
N ALA A 115 -1.95 10.32 16.47
CA ALA A 115 -2.62 9.54 15.43
C ALA A 115 -1.73 8.41 14.86
N GLY A 116 -0.54 8.17 15.46
CA GLY A 116 0.52 7.34 14.95
C GLY A 116 0.04 6.07 14.23
N ASP A 117 -0.37 5.08 14.97
CA ASP A 117 -0.76 3.76 14.44
C ASP A 117 -1.97 3.82 13.51
N PHE A 118 -2.99 4.61 13.88
CA PHE A 118 -4.20 4.73 13.06
C PHE A 118 -3.91 5.42 11.72
N ALA A 119 -3.10 6.49 11.72
CA ALA A 119 -2.75 7.20 10.49
C ALA A 119 -1.90 6.31 9.56
N GLN A 120 -0.95 5.56 10.12
CA GLN A 120 -0.14 4.61 9.39
C GLN A 120 -1.01 3.49 8.80
N ALA A 121 -1.88 2.88 9.60
CA ALA A 121 -2.82 1.85 9.15
C ALA A 121 -3.76 2.36 8.04
N TYR A 122 -4.23 3.62 8.16
CA TYR A 122 -5.06 4.26 7.15
C TYR A 122 -4.34 4.40 5.81
N VAL A 123 -3.09 4.88 5.81
CA VAL A 123 -2.28 5.04 4.59
C VAL A 123 -2.05 3.67 3.93
N ILE A 124 -1.65 2.66 4.69
CA ILE A 124 -1.44 1.30 4.17
C ILE A 124 -2.73 0.74 3.55
N ALA A 125 -3.84 0.87 4.25
CA ALA A 125 -5.15 0.41 3.76
C ALA A 125 -5.60 1.19 2.50
N HIS A 126 -5.18 2.45 2.34
CA HIS A 126 -5.42 3.24 1.14
C HIS A 126 -4.68 2.65 -0.07
N GLU A 127 -3.40 2.31 0.08
CA GLU A 127 -2.62 1.70 -1.01
C GLU A 127 -3.14 0.30 -1.38
N ILE A 128 -3.58 -0.48 -0.40
CA ILE A 128 -4.28 -1.75 -0.65
C ILE A 128 -5.59 -1.52 -1.40
N GLY A 129 -6.31 -0.42 -1.11
CA GLY A 129 -7.49 -0.02 -1.85
C GLY A 129 -7.21 0.24 -3.34
N HIS A 130 -6.05 0.78 -3.70
CA HIS A 130 -5.61 0.88 -5.09
C HIS A 130 -5.37 -0.48 -5.73
N ARG A 131 -4.85 -1.46 -4.99
CA ARG A 131 -4.78 -2.86 -5.45
C ARG A 131 -6.15 -3.41 -5.77
N VAL A 132 -7.13 -3.20 -4.89
CA VAL A 132 -8.52 -3.62 -5.12
C VAL A 132 -9.11 -2.96 -6.37
N GLN A 133 -8.91 -1.66 -6.55
CA GLN A 133 -9.33 -0.95 -7.77
C GLN A 133 -8.71 -1.52 -9.03
N ASN A 134 -7.43 -1.95 -8.95
CA ASN A 134 -6.76 -2.60 -10.07
C ASN A 134 -7.40 -3.97 -10.39
N LEU A 135 -7.68 -4.79 -9.37
CA LEU A 135 -8.36 -6.07 -9.54
C LEU A 135 -9.76 -5.92 -10.15
N LEU A 136 -10.48 -4.87 -9.79
CA LEU A 136 -11.80 -4.53 -10.33
C LEU A 136 -11.75 -3.85 -11.71
N GLY A 137 -10.55 -3.62 -12.26
CA GLY A 137 -10.35 -2.94 -13.54
C GLY A 137 -10.65 -1.42 -13.51
N THR A 138 -10.96 -0.86 -12.34
CA THR A 138 -11.32 0.55 -12.18
C THR A 138 -10.13 1.47 -12.47
N LEU A 139 -8.91 1.10 -12.04
CA LEU A 139 -7.71 1.90 -12.33
C LEU A 139 -7.44 1.99 -13.82
N GLY A 140 -7.59 0.88 -14.57
CA GLY A 140 -7.42 0.87 -16.02
C GLY A 140 -8.38 1.84 -16.70
N LYS A 141 -9.66 1.82 -16.33
CA LYS A 141 -10.68 2.74 -16.85
C LYS A 141 -10.36 4.21 -16.53
N ILE A 142 -9.89 4.50 -15.33
CA ILE A 142 -9.51 5.87 -14.95
C ILE A 142 -8.30 6.34 -15.77
N ASN A 143 -7.29 5.49 -15.95
CA ASN A 143 -6.11 5.84 -16.74
C ASN A 143 -6.47 6.07 -18.22
N GLU A 144 -7.37 5.26 -18.77
CA GLU A 144 -7.91 5.47 -20.11
C GLU A 144 -8.66 6.80 -20.23
N LEU A 145 -9.50 7.14 -19.25
CA LEU A 145 -10.17 8.45 -19.21
C LEU A 145 -9.18 9.60 -19.14
N LYS A 146 -8.15 9.49 -18.28
CA LYS A 146 -7.10 10.50 -18.18
C LYS A 146 -6.34 10.72 -19.50
N SER A 147 -6.06 9.67 -20.24
CA SER A 147 -5.36 9.79 -21.53
C SER A 147 -6.19 10.51 -22.61
N ARG A 148 -7.51 10.49 -22.49
CA ARG A 148 -8.45 11.17 -23.42
C ARG A 148 -8.67 12.64 -23.07
N VAL A 149 -8.41 13.04 -21.83
CA VAL A 149 -8.67 14.39 -21.34
C VAL A 149 -7.40 15.23 -21.51
N LYS A 150 -7.55 16.41 -22.13
CA LYS A 150 -6.44 17.34 -22.39
C LYS A 150 -6.25 18.38 -21.27
N SER A 151 -7.32 18.65 -20.52
CA SER A 151 -7.33 19.65 -19.44
C SER A 151 -6.68 19.08 -18.17
N GLN A 152 -5.69 19.81 -17.63
CA GLN A 152 -5.05 19.47 -16.35
C GLN A 152 -6.06 19.43 -15.19
N VAL A 153 -7.05 20.31 -15.22
CA VAL A 153 -8.11 20.37 -14.20
C VAL A 153 -8.95 19.10 -14.20
N GLU A 154 -9.32 18.60 -15.37
CA GLU A 154 -10.09 17.36 -15.50
C GLU A 154 -9.24 16.14 -15.15
N GLN A 155 -7.95 16.12 -15.51
CA GLN A 155 -7.01 15.07 -15.09
C GLN A 155 -6.89 15.04 -13.57
N ASN A 156 -6.75 16.19 -12.92
CA ASN A 156 -6.70 16.31 -11.46
C ASN A 156 -8.02 15.84 -10.81
N ALA A 157 -9.17 16.19 -11.38
CA ALA A 157 -10.46 15.72 -10.89
C ALA A 157 -10.60 14.19 -10.97
N LEU A 158 -10.11 13.57 -12.05
CA LEU A 158 -10.07 12.11 -12.18
C LEU A 158 -9.10 11.48 -11.17
N GLN A 159 -7.96 12.13 -10.90
CA GLN A 159 -7.02 11.69 -9.88
C GLN A 159 -7.64 11.70 -8.47
N VAL A 160 -8.27 12.82 -8.10
CA VAL A 160 -8.96 12.95 -6.80
C VAL A 160 -10.02 11.86 -6.64
N ARG A 161 -10.86 11.63 -7.65
CA ARG A 161 -11.87 10.55 -7.62
C ARG A 161 -11.24 9.17 -7.49
N SER A 162 -10.09 8.94 -8.10
CA SER A 162 -9.33 7.70 -7.94
C SER A 162 -8.87 7.51 -6.50
N SER A 163 -8.34 8.55 -5.88
CA SER A 163 -7.81 8.51 -4.52
C SER A 163 -8.91 8.49 -3.43
N CYS A 164 -10.07 9.08 -3.67
CA CYS A 164 -11.21 9.02 -2.73
C CYS A 164 -11.85 7.63 -2.66
N ARG A 165 -11.89 6.88 -3.76
CA ARG A 165 -12.54 5.56 -3.82
C ARG A 165 -11.95 4.49 -2.89
N PRO A 166 -10.62 4.36 -2.72
CA PRO A 166 -10.06 3.40 -1.77
C PRO A 166 -10.55 3.63 -0.34
N THR A 167 -10.72 4.87 0.04
CA THR A 167 -11.24 5.27 1.35
C THR A 167 -12.73 4.89 1.53
N ALA A 168 -13.55 5.08 0.49
CA ALA A 168 -14.99 4.78 0.51
C ALA A 168 -15.29 3.26 0.48
N MET A 169 -14.41 2.45 -0.07
CA MET A 169 -14.55 0.98 -0.07
C MET A 169 -14.49 0.36 1.33
N ARG A 170 -14.04 1.10 2.36
CA ARG A 170 -14.05 0.63 3.75
C ARG A 170 -15.44 0.61 4.39
N ALA A 171 -16.36 1.43 3.91
CA ALA A 171 -17.72 1.50 4.44
C ALA A 171 -18.65 0.71 3.52
N SER A 172 -19.02 -0.49 3.95
CA SER A 172 -20.07 -1.29 3.33
C SER A 172 -21.29 -0.42 3.02
N GLY A 173 -21.59 -0.23 1.75
CA GLY A 173 -22.86 0.34 1.27
C GLY A 173 -22.92 1.85 1.11
N CYS A 174 -21.84 2.61 1.23
CA CYS A 174 -21.93 4.06 1.05
C CYS A 174 -21.71 4.45 -0.43
N THR A 175 -22.82 4.73 -1.12
CA THR A 175 -22.88 5.49 -2.39
C THR A 175 -22.67 6.97 -2.11
N THR A 176 -21.61 7.35 -1.43
CA THR A 176 -21.34 8.75 -1.12
C THR A 176 -20.57 9.40 -2.27
N ARG A 177 -21.16 10.43 -2.84
CA ARG A 177 -20.52 11.32 -3.82
C ARG A 177 -19.34 12.01 -3.12
N CYS A 178 -18.12 11.86 -3.67
CA CYS A 178 -17.06 12.81 -3.40
C CYS A 178 -17.31 14.10 -4.15
#